data_0d4e36736aaf67e66f8e985c2239298c
#
_entry.id   0d4e36736aaf67e66f8e985c2239298c
#
_cell.length_a   1.000
_cell.length_b   1.000
_cell.length_c   1.000
_cell.angle_alpha   90.00
_cell.angle_beta   90.00
_cell.angle_gamma   90.00
#
_symmetry.space_group_name_H-M   'P 1'
#
loop_
_entity.id
_entity.type
_entity.pdbx_description
1 polymer ?
#
loop_
_entity_poly.entity_id
_entity_poly.type
_entity_poly.pdbx_seq_one_letter_code
_entity_poly.pdbx_strand_id
1 'polypeptide(L)'
;MQHSLRGCLIALSVVLSLGGAASAAGGEESVINPPPKASDWAALAKLPDWSGVWTPAMSDQEARIQSDPVPWTPAAGAQIAALIAAEDAGNPKGLFMNCLPESMPSWMLITHNALEFLFTPGRVTILGESDGNRLRRIYTDGRAHPADPDPTFHGHSIGHWEGQTLVVDTIGVLPETYIAPSEAVGLPNNGDMHIVERIHLAGPDTLHDDLEITAPHVLTRTWKTSRILFRQRARKYDIVEGVCLQGSYSEGVDGSGNAVFVPAPQTEGGNLLPPGK
;
A
#
# COMPACT_ATOMS: atom_id res chain seq x y z
N MET A 1 -88.20 -54.65 -14.86
CA MET A 1 -86.77 -54.90 -15.05
C MET A 1 -86.01 -53.59 -14.76
N GLN A 2 -85.45 -53.56 -13.58
CA GLN A 2 -84.80 -52.36 -13.04
C GLN A 2 -83.31 -52.42 -13.34
N HIS A 3 -82.78 -51.41 -13.97
CA HIS A 3 -81.34 -51.22 -14.02
C HIS A 3 -80.91 -49.96 -13.20
N SER A 4 -80.21 -50.26 -12.19
CA SER A 4 -79.58 -49.30 -11.25
C SER A 4 -78.31 -48.71 -11.83
N LEU A 5 -78.29 -47.42 -11.96
CA LEU A 5 -77.05 -46.66 -12.26
C LEU A 5 -76.37 -46.31 -10.93
N ARG A 6 -75.18 -46.84 -10.72
CA ARG A 6 -74.28 -46.43 -9.68
C ARG A 6 -73.35 -45.29 -10.18
N GLY A 7 -73.52 -44.13 -9.63
CA GLY A 7 -72.67 -43.02 -9.85
C GLY A 7 -71.31 -43.19 -9.18
N CYS A 8 -70.26 -42.99 -9.91
CA CYS A 8 -68.88 -42.98 -9.41
C CYS A 8 -68.49 -41.54 -9.02
N LEU A 9 -68.31 -41.26 -7.78
CA LEU A 9 -67.81 -40.01 -7.26
C LEU A 9 -66.29 -40.07 -7.37
N ILE A 10 -65.72 -39.23 -8.28
CA ILE A 10 -64.30 -39.02 -8.33
C ILE A 10 -63.93 -37.91 -7.35
N ALA A 11 -63.23 -38.26 -6.28
CA ALA A 11 -62.62 -37.30 -5.36
C ALA A 11 -61.40 -36.67 -5.98
N LEU A 12 -61.47 -35.38 -6.27
CA LEU A 12 -60.36 -34.59 -6.77
C LEU A 12 -59.47 -34.17 -5.57
N SER A 13 -58.37 -34.88 -5.37
CA SER A 13 -57.38 -34.52 -4.37
C SER A 13 -56.52 -33.34 -4.89
N VAL A 14 -56.74 -32.16 -4.36
CA VAL A 14 -55.87 -30.99 -4.58
C VAL A 14 -54.61 -31.18 -3.74
N VAL A 15 -53.49 -31.49 -4.42
CA VAL A 15 -52.18 -31.48 -3.80
C VAL A 15 -51.68 -30.02 -3.78
N LEU A 16 -51.75 -29.39 -2.60
CA LEU A 16 -51.05 -28.12 -2.37
C LEU A 16 -49.57 -28.41 -2.31
N SER A 17 -48.86 -28.14 -3.38
CA SER A 17 -47.40 -28.03 -3.38
C SER A 17 -46.99 -26.76 -2.65
N LEU A 18 -46.52 -26.90 -1.42
CA LEU A 18 -45.75 -25.86 -0.75
C LEU A 18 -44.41 -25.66 -1.52
N GLY A 19 -44.43 -24.71 -2.42
CA GLY A 19 -43.20 -24.18 -3.03
C GLY A 19 -42.37 -23.51 -1.93
N GLY A 20 -41.39 -24.22 -1.40
CA GLY A 20 -40.36 -23.63 -0.58
C GLY A 20 -39.62 -22.57 -1.44
N ALA A 21 -39.77 -21.30 -1.08
CA ALA A 21 -38.91 -20.27 -1.60
C ALA A 21 -37.47 -20.59 -1.14
N ALA A 22 -36.68 -21.16 -2.03
CA ALA A 22 -35.27 -21.23 -1.86
C ALA A 22 -34.79 -19.75 -1.79
N SER A 23 -34.38 -19.35 -0.59
CA SER A 23 -33.65 -18.10 -0.39
C SER A 23 -32.39 -18.20 -1.28
N ALA A 24 -32.36 -17.52 -2.39
CA ALA A 24 -31.14 -17.34 -3.14
C ALA A 24 -30.18 -16.66 -2.18
N ALA A 25 -29.14 -17.39 -1.75
CA ALA A 25 -27.98 -16.78 -1.15
C ALA A 25 -27.56 -15.67 -2.12
N GLY A 26 -27.60 -14.42 -1.66
CA GLY A 26 -27.21 -13.27 -2.45
C GLY A 26 -25.78 -13.49 -2.88
N GLY A 27 -25.60 -13.92 -4.15
CA GLY A 27 -24.31 -13.86 -4.79
C GLY A 27 -23.92 -12.40 -4.76
N GLU A 28 -22.74 -12.12 -4.27
CA GLU A 28 -22.11 -10.82 -4.33
C GLU A 28 -22.24 -10.34 -5.79
N GLU A 29 -23.02 -9.29 -6.00
CA GLU A 29 -23.24 -8.74 -7.33
C GLU A 29 -21.90 -8.25 -7.83
N SER A 30 -21.36 -8.90 -8.86
CA SER A 30 -20.05 -8.55 -9.38
C SER A 30 -20.09 -7.08 -9.78
N VAL A 31 -19.31 -6.23 -9.08
CA VAL A 31 -19.21 -4.80 -9.39
C VAL A 31 -18.55 -4.66 -10.75
N ILE A 32 -19.35 -4.47 -11.77
CA ILE A 32 -18.86 -4.14 -13.10
C ILE A 32 -18.46 -2.68 -13.06
N ASN A 33 -17.17 -2.39 -13.21
CA ASN A 33 -16.70 -1.03 -13.40
C ASN A 33 -17.14 -0.52 -14.77
N PRO A 34 -18.11 0.39 -14.88
CA PRO A 34 -18.53 0.92 -16.17
C PRO A 34 -17.39 1.71 -16.81
N PRO A 35 -17.27 1.74 -18.13
CA PRO A 35 -16.26 2.55 -18.80
C PRO A 35 -16.46 4.04 -18.45
N PRO A 36 -15.37 4.77 -18.16
CA PRO A 36 -15.46 6.20 -17.87
C PRO A 36 -16.08 6.97 -19.04
N LYS A 37 -16.90 7.97 -18.71
CA LYS A 37 -17.49 8.89 -19.70
C LYS A 37 -16.46 9.95 -20.09
N ALA A 38 -16.68 10.62 -21.21
CA ALA A 38 -15.85 11.75 -21.65
C ALA A 38 -15.80 12.89 -20.60
N SER A 39 -16.90 13.11 -19.87
CA SER A 39 -16.97 14.07 -18.76
C SER A 39 -16.01 13.73 -17.62
N ASP A 40 -15.79 12.44 -17.34
CA ASP A 40 -14.96 11.98 -16.23
C ASP A 40 -13.47 12.23 -16.57
N TRP A 41 -13.11 12.01 -17.84
CA TRP A 41 -11.77 12.39 -18.33
C TRP A 41 -11.57 13.91 -18.32
N ALA A 42 -12.58 14.69 -18.75
CA ALA A 42 -12.49 16.14 -18.73
C ALA A 42 -12.40 16.72 -17.30
N ALA A 43 -12.93 16.02 -16.30
CA ALA A 43 -12.84 16.43 -14.90
C ALA A 43 -11.40 16.39 -14.37
N LEU A 44 -10.56 15.49 -14.87
CA LEU A 44 -9.15 15.40 -14.48
C LEU A 44 -8.36 16.67 -14.78
N ALA A 45 -8.72 17.41 -15.82
CA ALA A 45 -8.08 18.68 -16.17
C ALA A 45 -8.29 19.81 -15.13
N LYS A 46 -9.18 19.60 -14.17
CA LYS A 46 -9.41 20.53 -13.04
C LYS A 46 -8.58 20.23 -11.81
N LEU A 47 -7.96 19.04 -11.77
CA LEU A 47 -7.10 18.61 -10.69
C LEU A 47 -5.72 19.29 -10.81
N PRO A 48 -4.96 19.37 -9.72
CA PRO A 48 -3.61 19.89 -9.77
C PRO A 48 -2.72 19.04 -10.68
N ASP A 49 -1.80 19.67 -11.38
CA ASP A 49 -0.81 18.98 -12.23
C ASP A 49 0.27 18.34 -11.37
N TRP A 50 0.15 17.03 -11.16
CA TRP A 50 1.17 16.22 -10.52
C TRP A 50 1.96 15.37 -11.52
N SER A 51 1.90 15.68 -12.79
CA SER A 51 2.64 14.96 -13.83
C SER A 51 4.15 15.02 -13.60
N GLY A 52 4.84 13.99 -14.08
CA GLY A 52 6.31 13.86 -14.00
C GLY A 52 6.76 13.04 -12.80
N VAL A 53 8.06 12.92 -12.69
CA VAL A 53 8.74 12.11 -11.70
C VAL A 53 9.04 12.95 -10.47
N TRP A 54 8.78 12.39 -9.31
CA TRP A 54 8.98 13.03 -8.00
C TRP A 54 10.00 12.25 -7.20
N THR A 55 10.94 12.95 -6.58
CA THR A 55 11.94 12.34 -5.71
C THR A 55 11.85 12.91 -4.30
N PRO A 56 12.06 12.08 -3.26
CA PRO A 56 12.02 12.56 -1.89
C PRO A 56 13.13 13.56 -1.59
N ALA A 57 12.84 14.50 -0.72
CA ALA A 57 13.81 15.44 -0.17
C ALA A 57 14.57 14.74 0.98
N MET A 58 15.72 14.14 0.67
CA MET A 58 16.48 13.34 1.63
C MET A 58 16.84 14.11 2.91
N SER A 59 17.29 15.36 2.79
CA SER A 59 17.59 16.21 3.94
C SER A 59 16.37 16.50 4.81
N ASP A 60 15.16 16.53 4.24
CA ASP A 60 13.92 16.68 4.99
C ASP A 60 13.60 15.38 5.75
N GLN A 61 13.75 14.23 5.12
CA GLN A 61 13.53 12.93 5.79
C GLN A 61 14.45 12.79 7.01
N GLU A 62 15.73 13.09 6.88
CA GLU A 62 16.68 13.05 7.98
C GLU A 62 16.30 14.01 9.11
N ALA A 63 15.90 15.24 8.78
CA ALA A 63 15.46 16.22 9.77
C ALA A 63 14.17 15.77 10.48
N ARG A 64 13.24 15.12 9.79
CA ARG A 64 11.98 14.64 10.36
C ARG A 64 12.17 13.50 11.36
N ILE A 65 13.17 12.65 11.22
CA ILE A 65 13.50 11.63 12.20
C ILE A 65 13.72 12.26 13.59
N GLN A 66 14.31 13.44 13.63
CA GLN A 66 14.61 14.16 14.88
C GLN A 66 13.45 15.06 15.33
N SER A 67 12.81 15.80 14.41
CA SER A 67 11.77 16.78 14.75
C SER A 67 10.41 16.13 15.08
N ASP A 68 10.09 15.01 14.44
CA ASP A 68 8.82 14.30 14.57
C ASP A 68 9.06 12.86 15.07
N PRO A 69 9.62 12.66 16.27
CA PRO A 69 9.97 11.33 16.74
C PRO A 69 8.74 10.44 16.87
N VAL A 70 8.90 9.20 16.41
CA VAL A 70 7.82 8.21 16.47
C VAL A 70 7.43 7.95 17.92
N PRO A 71 6.16 8.09 18.30
CA PRO A 71 5.71 7.93 19.68
C PRO A 71 5.53 6.44 20.03
N TRP A 72 6.62 5.70 20.04
CA TRP A 72 6.62 4.28 20.37
C TRP A 72 6.08 3.99 21.77
N THR A 73 5.40 2.85 21.94
CA THR A 73 5.15 2.29 23.26
C THR A 73 6.48 1.97 23.94
N PRO A 74 6.55 1.89 25.28
CA PRO A 74 7.80 1.54 25.97
C PRO A 74 8.41 0.22 25.48
N ALA A 75 7.59 -0.77 25.18
CA ALA A 75 8.05 -2.06 24.65
C ALA A 75 8.62 -1.94 23.22
N ALA A 76 7.93 -1.22 22.34
CA ALA A 76 8.40 -0.95 20.99
C ALA A 76 9.68 -0.10 21.01
N GLY A 77 9.74 0.94 21.84
CA GLY A 77 10.93 1.78 21.99
C GLY A 77 12.17 1.00 22.44
N ALA A 78 12.00 0.02 23.33
CA ALA A 78 13.10 -0.85 23.73
C ALA A 78 13.62 -1.74 22.57
N GLN A 79 12.71 -2.23 21.71
CA GLN A 79 13.09 -2.99 20.51
C GLN A 79 13.82 -2.10 19.49
N ILE A 80 13.32 -0.90 19.24
CA ILE A 80 13.99 0.09 18.37
C ILE A 80 15.40 0.40 18.86
N ALA A 81 15.58 0.64 20.17
CA ALA A 81 16.90 0.89 20.74
C ALA A 81 17.87 -0.31 20.55
N ALA A 82 17.36 -1.53 20.64
CA ALA A 82 18.16 -2.73 20.39
C ALA A 82 18.55 -2.88 18.91
N LEU A 83 17.66 -2.49 17.97
CA LEU A 83 17.96 -2.49 16.53
C LEU A 83 19.04 -1.44 16.19
N ILE A 84 18.94 -0.24 16.72
CA ILE A 84 19.95 0.82 16.58
C ILE A 84 21.31 0.34 17.11
N ALA A 85 21.34 -0.23 18.32
CA ALA A 85 22.57 -0.75 18.88
C ALA A 85 23.20 -1.88 18.06
N ALA A 86 22.38 -2.72 17.42
CA ALA A 86 22.86 -3.76 16.52
C ALA A 86 23.47 -3.17 15.24
N GLU A 87 22.88 -2.14 14.68
CA GLU A 87 23.40 -1.40 13.53
C GLU A 87 24.73 -0.74 13.85
N ASP A 88 24.81 0.00 14.98
CA ASP A 88 26.04 0.64 15.46
C ASP A 88 27.18 -0.37 15.67
N ALA A 89 26.84 -1.61 16.04
CA ALA A 89 27.78 -2.71 16.18
C ALA A 89 28.16 -3.41 14.84
N GLY A 90 27.69 -2.92 13.70
CA GLY A 90 27.95 -3.49 12.40
C GLY A 90 27.19 -4.79 12.12
N ASN A 91 26.07 -5.03 12.81
CA ASN A 91 25.18 -6.17 12.61
C ASN A 91 23.74 -5.69 12.36
N PRO A 92 23.50 -4.94 11.27
CA PRO A 92 22.19 -4.38 10.98
C PRO A 92 21.15 -5.49 10.79
N LYS A 93 19.94 -5.20 11.26
CA LYS A 93 18.75 -6.04 11.08
C LYS A 93 17.74 -5.32 10.19
N GLY A 94 18.24 -4.50 9.27
CA GLY A 94 17.45 -3.60 8.45
C GLY A 94 16.35 -4.28 7.63
N LEU A 95 15.39 -3.48 7.25
CA LEU A 95 14.15 -3.88 6.58
C LEU A 95 14.38 -4.50 5.19
N PHE A 96 15.42 -4.04 4.50
CA PHE A 96 15.69 -4.41 3.11
C PHE A 96 16.48 -5.72 2.95
N MET A 97 16.92 -6.32 4.05
CA MET A 97 17.73 -7.55 4.02
C MET A 97 17.01 -8.75 3.41
N ASN A 98 15.69 -8.74 3.38
CA ASN A 98 14.86 -9.87 2.96
C ASN A 98 14.04 -9.61 1.69
N CYS A 99 14.31 -8.55 0.95
CA CYS A 99 13.51 -8.14 -0.21
C CYS A 99 11.99 -8.12 0.06
N LEU A 100 11.60 -7.83 1.30
CA LEU A 100 10.20 -7.59 1.59
C LEU A 100 9.79 -6.28 0.92
N PRO A 101 8.62 -6.24 0.28
CA PRO A 101 8.15 -5.01 -0.33
C PRO A 101 8.07 -3.88 0.68
N GLU A 102 8.55 -2.71 0.30
CA GLU A 102 8.20 -1.50 1.02
C GLU A 102 6.68 -1.40 1.10
N SER A 103 6.19 -1.13 2.29
CA SER A 103 4.76 -1.11 2.59
C SER A 103 4.34 0.25 3.13
N MET A 104 3.05 0.52 3.15
CA MET A 104 2.57 1.67 3.89
C MET A 104 2.78 1.48 5.41
N PRO A 105 3.20 2.54 6.14
CA PRO A 105 3.49 3.90 5.66
C PRO A 105 4.93 4.08 5.15
N SER A 106 5.81 3.11 5.34
CA SER A 106 7.26 3.25 5.08
C SER A 106 7.55 3.64 3.64
N TRP A 107 6.77 3.15 2.68
CA TRP A 107 6.90 3.51 1.28
C TRP A 107 6.77 5.01 0.99
N MET A 108 5.98 5.73 1.79
CA MET A 108 5.90 7.19 1.70
C MET A 108 6.87 7.90 2.67
N LEU A 109 7.34 7.20 3.70
CA LEU A 109 8.16 7.82 4.75
C LEU A 109 9.66 7.81 4.45
N ILE A 110 10.18 6.71 3.92
CA ILE A 110 11.62 6.43 3.86
C ILE A 110 12.13 6.14 2.45
N THR A 111 11.26 6.06 1.45
CA THR A 111 11.72 5.73 0.11
C THR A 111 12.77 6.73 -0.39
N HIS A 112 13.84 6.24 -0.96
CA HIS A 112 14.80 7.02 -1.72
C HIS A 112 14.44 7.09 -3.20
N ASN A 113 13.50 6.26 -3.61
CA ASN A 113 13.16 6.00 -4.98
C ASN A 113 12.15 7.00 -5.52
N ALA A 114 12.16 7.17 -6.82
CA ALA A 114 11.25 8.06 -7.50
C ALA A 114 9.80 7.54 -7.47
N LEU A 115 8.87 8.47 -7.49
CA LEU A 115 7.43 8.23 -7.57
C LEU A 115 6.83 8.95 -8.77
N GLU A 116 5.79 8.38 -9.36
CA GLU A 116 4.95 9.00 -10.37
C GLU A 116 3.48 8.87 -10.00
N PHE A 117 2.71 9.96 -10.20
CA PHE A 117 1.28 10.00 -9.91
C PHE A 117 0.49 9.94 -11.21
N LEU A 118 -0.28 8.88 -11.40
CA LEU A 118 -1.08 8.65 -12.58
C LEU A 118 -2.57 8.83 -12.26
N PHE A 119 -3.18 9.84 -12.87
CA PHE A 119 -4.60 10.14 -12.69
C PHE A 119 -5.44 9.46 -13.77
N THR A 120 -6.42 8.70 -13.31
CA THR A 120 -7.49 8.17 -14.16
C THR A 120 -8.84 8.44 -13.50
N PRO A 121 -9.95 8.47 -14.26
CA PRO A 121 -11.26 8.67 -13.67
C PRO A 121 -11.52 7.72 -12.49
N GLY A 122 -11.82 8.30 -11.33
CA GLY A 122 -12.10 7.57 -10.09
C GLY A 122 -10.89 6.93 -9.41
N ARG A 123 -9.66 7.26 -9.82
CA ARG A 123 -8.48 6.66 -9.20
C ARG A 123 -7.22 7.50 -9.39
N VAL A 124 -6.41 7.56 -8.34
CA VAL A 124 -5.01 7.94 -8.40
C VAL A 124 -4.17 6.69 -8.21
N THR A 125 -3.21 6.46 -9.09
CA THR A 125 -2.23 5.38 -8.95
C THR A 125 -0.87 6.00 -8.72
N ILE A 126 -0.17 5.58 -7.68
CA ILE A 126 1.22 5.95 -7.45
C ILE A 126 2.07 4.78 -7.93
N LEU A 127 2.96 5.05 -8.87
CA LEU A 127 4.00 4.14 -9.32
C LEU A 127 5.28 4.50 -8.59
N GLY A 128 5.89 3.55 -7.91
CA GLY A 128 7.19 3.70 -7.27
C GLY A 128 8.26 2.88 -7.98
N GLU A 129 9.47 3.37 -7.94
CA GLU A 129 10.64 2.74 -8.56
C GLU A 129 11.14 1.53 -7.77
N SER A 130 10.93 1.53 -6.45
CA SER A 130 11.42 0.47 -5.56
C SER A 130 10.72 -0.87 -5.77
N ASP A 131 11.43 -1.95 -5.43
CA ASP A 131 10.92 -3.33 -5.30
C ASP A 131 10.13 -3.87 -6.50
N GLY A 132 10.58 -3.58 -7.72
CA GLY A 132 9.93 -4.06 -8.94
C GLY A 132 8.78 -3.16 -9.40
N ASN A 133 8.95 -1.86 -9.29
CA ASN A 133 7.99 -0.85 -9.78
C ASN A 133 6.58 -1.04 -9.19
N ARG A 134 6.49 -0.92 -7.89
CA ARG A 134 5.25 -1.12 -7.12
C ARG A 134 4.18 -0.09 -7.46
N LEU A 135 2.94 -0.57 -7.40
CA LEU A 135 1.76 0.25 -7.62
C LEU A 135 0.93 0.34 -6.36
N ARG A 136 0.58 1.57 -5.96
CA ARG A 136 -0.45 1.83 -4.96
C ARG A 136 -1.66 2.46 -5.63
N ARG A 137 -2.85 1.94 -5.34
CA ARG A 137 -4.11 2.45 -5.88
C ARG A 137 -4.90 3.17 -4.81
N ILE A 138 -5.30 4.40 -5.10
CA ILE A 138 -6.18 5.22 -4.26
C ILE A 138 -7.47 5.42 -5.03
N TYR A 139 -8.57 4.89 -4.52
CA TYR A 139 -9.88 4.99 -5.18
C TYR A 139 -10.54 6.32 -4.85
N THR A 140 -10.84 7.12 -5.87
CA THR A 140 -11.45 8.46 -5.74
C THR A 140 -12.84 8.52 -6.35
N ASP A 141 -13.51 7.39 -6.50
CA ASP A 141 -14.84 7.23 -7.09
C ASP A 141 -15.97 7.28 -6.06
N GLY A 142 -15.65 7.59 -4.81
CA GLY A 142 -16.63 7.71 -3.73
C GLY A 142 -17.02 6.41 -3.07
N ARG A 143 -16.34 5.30 -3.39
CA ARG A 143 -16.57 4.03 -2.68
C ARG A 143 -16.15 4.13 -1.22
N ALA A 144 -16.78 3.32 -0.38
CA ALA A 144 -16.33 3.07 0.99
C ALA A 144 -15.25 1.98 1.02
N HIS A 145 -14.56 1.87 2.15
CA HIS A 145 -13.75 0.68 2.42
C HIS A 145 -14.62 -0.57 2.48
N PRO A 146 -14.12 -1.74 2.06
CA PRO A 146 -14.73 -3.02 2.43
C PRO A 146 -14.84 -3.14 3.96
N ALA A 147 -15.86 -3.81 4.43
CA ALA A 147 -16.02 -4.05 5.88
C ALA A 147 -14.89 -4.91 6.47
N ASP A 148 -14.33 -5.79 5.66
CA ASP A 148 -13.23 -6.68 5.99
C ASP A 148 -12.28 -6.73 4.78
N PRO A 149 -11.37 -5.75 4.63
CA PRO A 149 -10.45 -5.72 3.51
C PRO A 149 -9.36 -6.78 3.68
N ASP A 150 -9.07 -7.51 2.61
CA ASP A 150 -7.91 -8.40 2.56
C ASP A 150 -6.63 -7.61 2.87
N PRO A 151 -5.84 -7.99 3.89
CA PRO A 151 -4.63 -7.26 4.23
C PRO A 151 -3.59 -7.33 3.11
N THR A 152 -3.00 -6.19 2.77
CA THR A 152 -1.95 -6.09 1.75
C THR A 152 -0.81 -5.20 2.21
N PHE A 153 0.33 -5.19 1.50
CA PHE A 153 1.46 -4.32 1.82
C PHE A 153 1.10 -2.83 1.77
N HIS A 154 0.22 -2.42 0.86
CA HIS A 154 -0.18 -1.02 0.72
C HIS A 154 -1.56 -0.73 1.33
N GLY A 155 -2.26 -1.75 1.85
CA GLY A 155 -3.61 -1.63 2.36
C GLY A 155 -4.64 -1.34 1.27
N HIS A 156 -5.84 -1.01 1.69
CA HIS A 156 -6.91 -0.51 0.84
C HIS A 156 -7.05 1.01 1.08
N SER A 157 -6.77 1.80 0.03
CA SER A 157 -6.80 3.26 0.09
C SER A 157 -8.01 3.81 -0.68
N ILE A 158 -8.80 4.66 -0.03
CA ILE A 158 -9.81 5.52 -0.66
C ILE A 158 -9.38 6.98 -0.53
N GLY A 159 -9.86 7.84 -1.41
CA GLY A 159 -9.49 9.25 -1.36
C GLY A 159 -10.58 10.15 -1.90
N HIS A 160 -10.50 11.41 -1.52
CA HIS A 160 -11.34 12.48 -2.07
C HIS A 160 -10.54 13.77 -2.16
N TRP A 161 -11.01 14.68 -3.02
CA TRP A 161 -10.36 15.97 -3.22
C TRP A 161 -11.00 17.04 -2.37
N GLU A 162 -10.20 17.70 -1.53
CA GLU A 162 -10.55 18.94 -0.83
C GLU A 162 -9.84 20.11 -1.52
N GLY A 163 -10.51 20.71 -2.49
CA GLY A 163 -9.88 21.71 -3.35
C GLY A 163 -8.73 21.13 -4.17
N GLN A 164 -7.49 21.48 -3.83
CA GLN A 164 -6.27 21.01 -4.49
C GLN A 164 -5.51 19.94 -3.67
N THR A 165 -6.09 19.51 -2.55
CA THR A 165 -5.52 18.50 -1.66
C THR A 165 -6.22 17.16 -1.85
N LEU A 166 -5.48 16.11 -2.09
CA LEU A 166 -5.97 14.74 -2.04
C LEU A 166 -5.90 14.25 -0.59
N VAL A 167 -7.04 13.97 0.00
CA VAL A 167 -7.13 13.33 1.31
C VAL A 167 -7.29 11.84 1.09
N VAL A 168 -6.44 11.05 1.68
CA VAL A 168 -6.39 9.58 1.53
C VAL A 168 -6.62 8.93 2.87
N ASP A 169 -7.46 7.93 2.90
CA ASP A 169 -7.72 7.08 4.05
C ASP A 169 -7.29 5.65 3.70
N THR A 170 -6.48 5.00 4.54
CA THR A 170 -5.92 3.68 4.28
C THR A 170 -6.07 2.78 5.50
N ILE A 171 -6.67 1.61 5.26
CA ILE A 171 -6.83 0.52 6.22
C ILE A 171 -6.38 -0.80 5.61
N GLY A 172 -6.38 -1.88 6.39
CA GLY A 172 -6.07 -3.22 5.87
C GLY A 172 -4.61 -3.37 5.43
N VAL A 173 -3.69 -2.69 6.11
CA VAL A 173 -2.26 -2.92 5.90
C VAL A 173 -1.84 -4.17 6.67
N LEU A 174 -1.04 -5.03 6.03
CA LEU A 174 -0.56 -6.28 6.64
C LEU A 174 0.09 -6.04 8.02
N PRO A 175 -0.25 -6.82 9.05
CA PRO A 175 0.31 -6.67 10.40
C PRO A 175 1.84 -6.77 10.47
N GLU A 176 2.44 -7.54 9.58
CA GLU A 176 3.88 -7.78 9.48
C GLU A 176 4.64 -6.62 8.83
N THR A 177 3.93 -5.65 8.24
CA THR A 177 4.57 -4.51 7.61
C THR A 177 5.04 -3.49 8.64
N TYR A 178 6.10 -2.82 8.28
CA TYR A 178 6.87 -2.01 9.22
C TYR A 178 6.41 -0.55 9.24
N ILE A 179 6.37 0.03 10.43
CA ILE A 179 6.49 1.47 10.62
C ILE A 179 7.98 1.74 10.76
N ALA A 180 8.58 2.32 9.73
CA ALA A 180 10.01 2.59 9.68
C ALA A 180 10.24 4.09 9.49
N PRO A 181 10.82 4.77 10.49
CA PRO A 181 11.24 6.16 10.35
C PRO A 181 12.52 6.31 9.52
N SER A 182 13.30 5.24 9.39
CA SER A 182 14.52 5.16 8.58
C SER A 182 14.67 3.78 7.96
N GLU A 183 15.58 3.63 7.00
CA GLU A 183 15.87 2.35 6.34
C GLU A 183 16.47 1.31 7.30
N ALA A 184 17.14 1.78 8.34
CA ALA A 184 17.85 0.93 9.28
C ALA A 184 16.93 0.32 10.34
N VAL A 185 15.91 1.05 10.77
CA VAL A 185 15.10 0.66 11.91
C VAL A 185 13.60 0.83 11.65
N GLY A 186 12.85 -0.17 12.08
CA GLY A 186 11.41 -0.16 12.05
C GLY A 186 10.86 -1.38 12.76
N LEU A 187 9.57 -1.36 13.06
CA LEU A 187 8.87 -2.47 13.69
C LEU A 187 7.58 -2.79 12.96
N PRO A 188 7.16 -4.06 12.94
CA PRO A 188 5.84 -4.46 12.47
C PRO A 188 4.75 -3.66 13.20
N ASN A 189 3.71 -3.28 12.47
CA ASN A 189 2.59 -2.53 13.06
C ASN A 189 1.71 -3.41 13.97
N ASN A 190 1.74 -4.72 13.79
CA ASN A 190 1.00 -5.74 14.54
C ASN A 190 -0.53 -5.65 14.41
N GLY A 191 -1.04 -4.99 13.37
CA GLY A 191 -2.47 -4.91 13.06
C GLY A 191 -3.13 -3.58 13.47
N ASP A 192 -4.37 -3.42 13.05
CA ASP A 192 -5.23 -2.26 13.32
C ASP A 192 -4.61 -0.89 12.94
N MET A 193 -3.66 -0.89 11.99
CA MET A 193 -3.07 0.34 11.52
C MET A 193 -4.04 1.11 10.63
N HIS A 194 -4.16 2.40 10.88
CA HIS A 194 -4.93 3.36 10.09
C HIS A 194 -4.05 4.54 9.72
N ILE A 195 -4.08 4.92 8.44
CA ILE A 195 -3.25 6.00 7.91
C ILE A 195 -4.15 7.01 7.20
N VAL A 196 -4.01 8.28 7.55
CA VAL A 196 -4.61 9.39 6.81
C VAL A 196 -3.50 10.23 6.23
N GLU A 197 -3.61 10.53 4.92
CA GLU A 197 -2.64 11.38 4.22
C GLU A 197 -3.34 12.61 3.63
N ARG A 198 -2.62 13.70 3.56
CA ARG A 198 -3.05 14.94 2.89
C ARG A 198 -1.97 15.36 1.91
N ILE A 199 -2.16 14.98 0.65
CA ILE A 199 -1.17 15.21 -0.40
C ILE A 199 -1.55 16.46 -1.18
N HIS A 200 -0.61 17.41 -1.29
CA HIS A 200 -0.85 18.68 -1.96
C HIS A 200 0.41 19.33 -2.50
N LEU A 201 0.26 20.20 -3.50
CA LEU A 201 1.37 21.02 -3.99
C LEU A 201 1.57 22.21 -3.04
N ALA A 202 2.78 22.33 -2.49
CA ALA A 202 3.23 23.54 -1.79
C ALA A 202 3.84 24.58 -2.76
N GLY A 203 4.15 24.16 -3.97
CA GLY A 203 4.67 24.96 -5.07
C GLY A 203 4.61 24.17 -6.37
N PRO A 204 5.00 24.76 -7.51
CA PRO A 204 4.89 24.08 -8.81
C PRO A 204 5.70 22.78 -8.90
N ASP A 205 6.78 22.68 -8.15
CA ASP A 205 7.69 21.53 -8.16
C ASP A 205 7.96 20.96 -6.76
N THR A 206 7.07 21.28 -5.80
CA THR A 206 7.17 20.78 -4.42
C THR A 206 5.82 20.20 -4.00
N LEU A 207 5.82 18.93 -3.64
CA LEU A 207 4.65 18.22 -3.15
C LEU A 207 4.89 17.82 -1.70
N HIS A 208 3.89 18.04 -0.87
CA HIS A 208 3.88 17.60 0.51
C HIS A 208 2.91 16.45 0.67
N ASP A 209 3.28 15.51 1.51
CA ASP A 209 2.43 14.46 2.03
C ASP A 209 2.45 14.53 3.56
N ASP A 210 1.34 14.99 4.13
CA ASP A 210 1.16 15.07 5.57
C ASP A 210 0.44 13.81 6.05
N LEU A 211 1.12 13.03 6.92
CA LEU A 211 0.66 11.72 7.36
C LEU A 211 0.23 11.76 8.83
N GLU A 212 -0.91 11.12 9.11
CA GLU A 212 -1.39 10.77 10.43
C GLU A 212 -1.48 9.24 10.53
N ILE A 213 -0.61 8.64 11.36
CA ILE A 213 -0.47 7.18 11.48
C ILE A 213 -0.92 6.75 12.87
N THR A 214 -1.97 5.95 12.93
CA THR A 214 -2.47 5.30 14.14
C THR A 214 -2.14 3.82 14.08
N ALA A 215 -1.37 3.32 15.05
CA ALA A 215 -0.99 1.91 15.16
C ALA A 215 -0.99 1.52 16.66
N PRO A 216 -2.15 1.15 17.21
CA PRO A 216 -2.36 1.06 18.66
C PRO A 216 -1.49 0.02 19.36
N HIS A 217 -0.98 -0.98 18.62
CA HIS A 217 -0.14 -2.03 19.18
C HIS A 217 1.32 -1.60 19.41
N VAL A 218 1.77 -0.54 18.71
CA VAL A 218 3.18 -0.11 18.77
C VAL A 218 3.35 1.37 19.07
N LEU A 219 2.30 2.20 18.87
CA LEU A 219 2.32 3.63 19.13
C LEU A 219 1.45 3.99 20.34
N THR A 220 1.89 4.97 21.13
CA THR A 220 1.13 5.49 22.28
C THR A 220 0.05 6.49 21.89
N ARG A 221 0.17 7.08 20.71
CA ARG A 221 -0.77 8.06 20.13
C ARG A 221 -0.61 8.07 18.61
N THR A 222 -1.52 8.69 17.90
CA THR A 222 -1.35 8.99 16.47
C THR A 222 -0.05 9.76 16.25
N TRP A 223 0.79 9.24 15.36
CA TRP A 223 2.00 9.91 14.92
C TRP A 223 1.67 10.81 13.73
N LYS A 224 2.04 12.10 13.85
CA LYS A 224 1.89 13.07 12.78
C LYS A 224 3.27 13.45 12.25
N THR A 225 3.44 13.34 10.97
CA THR A 225 4.68 13.68 10.27
C THR A 225 4.39 14.13 8.86
N SER A 226 5.36 14.60 8.13
CA SER A 226 5.20 14.95 6.71
C SER A 226 6.42 14.56 5.90
N ARG A 227 6.24 14.46 4.58
CA ARG A 227 7.32 14.25 3.62
C ARG A 227 7.22 15.25 2.50
N ILE A 228 8.37 15.65 2.00
CA ILE A 228 8.51 16.58 0.87
C ILE A 228 9.07 15.81 -0.31
N LEU A 229 8.47 16.02 -1.47
CA LEU A 229 8.92 15.47 -2.74
C LEU A 229 9.19 16.62 -3.71
N PHE A 230 10.28 16.52 -4.48
CA PHE A 230 10.62 17.47 -5.51
C PHE A 230 10.41 16.88 -6.90
N ARG A 231 9.75 17.65 -7.77
CA ARG A 231 9.53 17.27 -9.16
C ARG A 231 10.82 17.36 -9.94
N GLN A 232 11.17 16.30 -10.62
CA GLN A 232 12.34 16.23 -11.48
C GLN A 232 11.98 16.73 -12.88
N ARG A 233 12.53 17.88 -13.27
CA ARG A 233 12.29 18.48 -14.59
C ARG A 233 13.34 18.08 -15.62
N ALA A 234 14.44 17.46 -15.20
CA ALA A 234 15.48 17.03 -16.11
C ALA A 234 15.01 15.83 -16.93
N ARG A 235 15.07 15.93 -18.24
CA ARG A 235 14.60 14.91 -19.18
C ARG A 235 15.31 13.55 -19.05
N LYS A 236 16.49 13.54 -18.45
CA LYS A 236 17.28 12.34 -18.16
C LYS A 236 16.78 11.57 -16.92
N TYR A 237 15.85 12.19 -16.18
CA TYR A 237 15.32 11.59 -14.97
C TYR A 237 14.04 10.85 -15.31
N ASP A 238 14.06 9.57 -15.15
CA ASP A 238 12.93 8.68 -15.41
C ASP A 238 12.90 7.60 -14.34
N ILE A 239 11.78 6.92 -14.18
CA ILE A 239 11.67 5.78 -13.29
C ILE A 239 12.40 4.60 -13.93
N VAL A 240 13.35 4.02 -13.20
CA VAL A 240 14.05 2.82 -13.62
C VAL A 240 13.37 1.57 -13.06
N GLU A 241 13.68 0.42 -13.65
CA GLU A 241 13.22 -0.86 -13.12
C GLU A 241 14.09 -1.26 -11.92
N GLY A 242 13.48 -1.28 -10.73
CA GLY A 242 14.13 -1.75 -9.51
C GLY A 242 13.83 -3.21 -9.24
N VAL A 243 14.84 -4.04 -9.01
CA VAL A 243 14.66 -5.45 -8.68
C VAL A 243 15.49 -5.79 -7.46
N CYS A 244 14.83 -6.31 -6.41
CA CYS A 244 15.50 -6.91 -5.27
C CYS A 244 15.62 -8.42 -5.48
N LEU A 245 16.83 -8.95 -5.42
CA LEU A 245 17.11 -10.38 -5.55
C LEU A 245 17.59 -10.92 -4.21
N GLN A 246 16.70 -11.42 -3.40
CA GLN A 246 17.00 -11.97 -2.08
C GLN A 246 18.11 -13.05 -2.16
N GLY A 247 19.16 -12.86 -1.35
CA GLY A 247 20.26 -13.80 -1.28
C GLY A 247 21.20 -13.82 -2.50
N SER A 248 20.95 -12.97 -3.51
CA SER A 248 21.80 -12.92 -4.71
C SER A 248 22.99 -11.97 -4.56
N TYR A 249 22.86 -10.96 -3.69
CA TYR A 249 23.90 -9.97 -3.45
C TYR A 249 24.00 -9.67 -1.97
N SER A 250 25.20 -9.32 -1.53
CA SER A 250 25.46 -8.68 -0.24
C SER A 250 26.02 -7.28 -0.47
N GLU A 251 25.64 -6.34 0.35
CA GLU A 251 26.28 -5.03 0.37
C GLU A 251 27.69 -5.16 0.91
N GLY A 252 28.62 -4.51 0.27
CA GLY A 252 30.00 -4.39 0.69
C GLY A 252 30.51 -2.97 0.47
N VAL A 253 31.70 -2.68 0.93
CA VAL A 253 32.38 -1.43 0.70
C VAL A 253 33.68 -1.72 -0.03
N ASP A 254 33.92 -1.04 -1.16
CA ASP A 254 35.20 -1.20 -1.88
C ASP A 254 36.36 -0.53 -1.13
N GLY A 255 37.57 -0.73 -1.59
CA GLY A 255 38.76 -0.17 -0.99
C GLY A 255 38.82 1.38 -0.97
N SER A 256 37.86 2.04 -1.65
CA SER A 256 37.70 3.49 -1.71
C SER A 256 36.56 4.00 -0.84
N GLY A 257 35.83 3.10 -0.16
CA GLY A 257 34.70 3.45 0.70
C GLY A 257 33.35 3.60 -0.03
N ASN A 258 33.25 3.17 -1.28
CA ASN A 258 31.98 3.19 -2.01
C ASN A 258 31.20 1.91 -1.73
N ALA A 259 29.88 2.04 -1.59
CA ALA A 259 28.99 0.89 -1.52
C ALA A 259 29.08 0.06 -2.82
N VAL A 260 29.29 -1.23 -2.68
CA VAL A 260 29.31 -2.19 -3.79
C VAL A 260 28.41 -3.37 -3.48
N PHE A 261 27.71 -3.85 -4.51
CA PHE A 261 26.96 -5.09 -4.41
C PHE A 261 27.85 -6.26 -4.84
N VAL A 262 28.15 -7.12 -3.93
CA VAL A 262 28.94 -8.35 -4.18
C VAL A 262 27.99 -9.52 -4.30
N PRO A 263 28.14 -10.42 -5.29
CA PRO A 263 27.36 -11.63 -5.34
C PRO A 263 27.48 -12.38 -4.01
N ALA A 264 26.33 -12.74 -3.43
CA ALA A 264 26.32 -13.51 -2.18
C ALA A 264 27.02 -14.85 -2.40
N PRO A 265 27.74 -15.37 -1.40
CA PRO A 265 28.32 -16.71 -1.48
C PRO A 265 27.24 -17.73 -1.82
N GLN A 266 27.47 -18.55 -2.83
CA GLN A 266 26.54 -19.61 -3.24
C GLN A 266 26.43 -20.62 -2.10
N THR A 267 25.31 -20.65 -1.39
CA THR A 267 25.01 -21.73 -0.44
C THR A 267 24.23 -22.80 -1.19
N GLU A 268 24.63 -24.04 -1.03
CA GLU A 268 23.91 -25.18 -1.61
C GLU A 268 22.43 -25.12 -1.20
N GLY A 269 21.54 -24.87 -2.15
CA GLY A 269 20.09 -24.91 -2.00
C GLY A 269 19.34 -23.55 -2.01
N GLY A 270 20.03 -22.42 -2.15
CA GLY A 270 19.39 -21.08 -1.99
C GLY A 270 19.22 -20.22 -3.23
N ASN A 271 19.89 -20.49 -4.34
CA ASN A 271 19.84 -19.62 -5.52
C ASN A 271 18.89 -20.16 -6.61
N LEU A 272 17.85 -19.39 -6.88
CA LEU A 272 16.92 -19.65 -7.98
C LEU A 272 17.48 -19.29 -9.37
N LEU A 273 18.64 -18.62 -9.44
CA LEU A 273 19.27 -18.24 -10.70
C LEU A 273 20.54 -19.08 -10.92
N PRO A 274 20.71 -19.68 -12.12
CA PRO A 274 21.94 -20.33 -12.46
C PRO A 274 23.08 -19.30 -12.47
N PRO A 275 24.33 -19.69 -12.07
CA PRO A 275 25.47 -18.78 -12.17
C PRO A 275 25.60 -18.26 -13.59
N GLY A 276 25.66 -16.94 -13.72
CA GLY A 276 25.87 -16.30 -15.02
C GLY A 276 27.10 -16.90 -15.71
N LYS A 277 26.93 -17.34 -16.95
CA LYS A 277 28.04 -17.77 -17.81
C LYS A 277 28.77 -16.55 -18.33
#